data_519e84c05b2b7d018cfabf05faad709c
#
_entry.id   519e84c05b2b7d018cfabf05faad709c
#
_cell.length_a   1.000
_cell.length_b   1.000
_cell.length_c   1.000
_cell.angle_alpha   90.00
_cell.angle_beta   90.00
_cell.angle_gamma   90.00
#
_symmetry.space_group_name_H-M   'P 1'
#
loop_
_entity.id
_entity.type
_entity.pdbx_description
1 polymer ?
#
loop_
_entity_poly.entity_id
_entity_poly.type
_entity_poly.pdbx_seq_one_letter_code
_entity_poly.pdbx_strand_id
1 'polypeptide(L)'
;HRHVTAESLFEQVNKRAVKVSLATVYNTLHTFCDAGLVQEITVDGSKSYFDTRTNDHPHFYWEEEQKLTDAPADQLKISELPNAPKGAEIASVDVIIRLRRK
;
A
#
# COMPACT_ATOMS: atom_id res chain seq x y z
N HIS A 1 11.91 -4.01 3.89
CA HIS A 1 10.84 -3.18 3.28
C HIS A 1 9.90 -2.62 4.35
N ARG A 2 9.14 -1.62 3.99
CA ARG A 2 8.27 -0.91 4.93
C ARG A 2 6.94 -0.57 4.28
N HIS A 3 5.90 -0.53 5.13
CA HIS A 3 4.60 0.01 4.79
C HIS A 3 4.45 1.33 5.52
N VAL A 4 4.37 2.44 4.79
CA VAL A 4 4.22 3.76 5.38
C VAL A 4 3.01 4.46 4.77
N THR A 5 2.39 5.35 5.56
CA THR A 5 1.44 6.32 5.01
C THR A 5 2.18 7.62 4.75
N ALA A 6 1.61 8.48 3.92
CA ALA A 6 2.18 9.80 3.70
C ALA A 6 2.22 10.59 5.01
N GLU A 7 1.18 10.46 5.83
CA GLU A 7 1.09 11.14 7.12
C GLU A 7 2.17 10.69 8.09
N SER A 8 2.43 9.37 8.18
CA SER A 8 3.46 8.85 9.08
C SER A 8 4.85 9.26 8.62
N LEU A 9 5.09 9.26 7.33
CA LEU A 9 6.36 9.72 6.77
C LEU A 9 6.54 11.22 6.97
N PHE A 10 5.47 12.00 6.78
CA PHE A 10 5.47 13.44 7.02
C PHE A 10 5.88 13.76 8.47
N GLU A 11 5.30 13.05 9.44
CA GLU A 11 5.67 13.22 10.85
C GLU A 11 7.14 12.92 11.10
N GLN A 12 7.65 11.84 10.55
CA GLN A 12 9.06 11.46 10.73
C GLN A 12 10.01 12.49 10.13
N VAL A 13 9.70 13.00 8.94
CA VAL A 13 10.52 13.99 8.27
C VAL A 13 10.54 15.30 9.05
N ASN A 14 9.39 15.73 9.57
CA ASN A 14 9.27 17.01 10.28
C ASN A 14 9.84 17.00 11.70
N LYS A 15 10.22 15.82 12.21
CA LYS A 15 11.00 15.74 13.44
C LYS A 15 12.46 16.13 13.23
N ARG A 16 12.90 16.24 11.98
CA ARG A 16 14.25 16.63 11.62
C ARG A 16 14.31 18.13 11.37
N ALA A 17 15.51 18.65 11.09
CA ALA A 17 15.73 20.07 10.87
C ALA A 17 15.00 20.60 9.62
N VAL A 18 14.85 19.76 8.60
CA VAL A 18 14.21 20.16 7.34
C VAL A 18 12.72 19.95 7.44
N LYS A 19 11.96 21.01 7.13
CA LYS A 19 10.50 20.96 7.11
C LYS A 19 10.00 20.83 5.68
N VAL A 20 9.05 19.91 5.46
CA VAL A 20 8.38 19.76 4.16
C VAL A 20 6.88 19.71 4.40
N SER A 21 6.11 20.02 3.35
CA SER A 21 4.64 19.95 3.43
C SER A 21 4.17 18.51 3.20
N LEU A 22 2.97 18.20 3.69
CA LEU A 22 2.35 16.91 3.43
C LEU A 22 2.14 16.69 1.93
N ALA A 23 1.76 17.74 1.19
CA ALA A 23 1.60 17.65 -0.26
C ALA A 23 2.91 17.24 -0.94
N THR A 24 4.06 17.74 -0.48
CA THR A 24 5.36 17.35 -1.01
C THR A 24 5.63 15.87 -0.76
N VAL A 25 5.30 15.37 0.43
CA VAL A 25 5.46 13.95 0.76
C VAL A 25 4.60 13.09 -0.17
N TYR A 26 3.33 13.44 -0.38
CA TYR A 26 2.45 12.73 -1.30
C TYR A 26 3.00 12.74 -2.73
N ASN A 27 3.41 13.90 -3.22
CA ASN A 27 3.92 14.02 -4.58
C ASN A 27 5.18 13.18 -4.80
N THR A 28 6.06 13.14 -3.80
CA THR A 28 7.28 12.33 -3.85
C THR A 28 6.94 10.84 -3.88
N LEU A 29 6.02 10.40 -3.02
CA LEU A 29 5.61 8.99 -3.00
C LEU A 29 4.94 8.59 -4.30
N HIS A 30 4.10 9.43 -4.89
CA HIS A 30 3.47 9.13 -6.17
C HIS A 30 4.50 9.09 -7.30
N THR A 31 5.52 9.95 -7.26
CA THR A 31 6.63 9.88 -8.22
C THR A 31 7.36 8.55 -8.10
N PHE A 32 7.58 8.06 -6.88
CA PHE A 32 8.20 6.76 -6.67
C PHE A 32 7.31 5.62 -7.16
N CYS A 33 5.99 5.73 -6.99
CA CYS A 33 5.06 4.75 -7.55
C CYS A 33 5.15 4.69 -9.08
N ASP A 34 5.17 5.85 -9.72
CA ASP A 34 5.28 5.93 -11.19
C ASP A 34 6.60 5.34 -11.68
N ALA A 35 7.66 5.47 -10.89
CA ALA A 35 8.97 4.90 -11.22
C ALA A 35 9.11 3.41 -10.84
N GLY A 36 8.10 2.82 -10.21
CA GLY A 36 8.12 1.41 -9.80
C GLY A 36 8.95 1.12 -8.56
N LEU A 37 9.31 2.14 -7.78
CA LEU A 37 10.14 1.97 -6.58
C LEU A 37 9.31 1.62 -5.35
N VAL A 38 8.05 2.02 -5.32
CA VAL A 38 7.10 1.64 -4.28
C VAL A 38 5.76 1.36 -4.94
N GLN A 39 4.87 0.65 -4.23
CA GLN A 39 3.49 0.49 -4.67
C GLN A 39 2.56 1.08 -3.62
N GLU A 40 1.44 1.61 -4.08
CA GLU A 40 0.40 2.14 -3.21
C GLU A 40 -0.65 1.07 -2.96
N ILE A 41 -0.99 0.85 -1.69
CA ILE A 41 -2.01 -0.11 -1.28
C ILE A 41 -3.11 0.66 -0.58
N THR A 42 -4.28 0.71 -1.17
CA THR A 42 -5.44 1.40 -0.61
C THR A 42 -6.25 0.43 0.24
N VAL A 43 -6.35 0.71 1.53
CA VAL A 43 -7.09 -0.12 2.47
C VAL A 43 -8.57 0.26 2.45
N ASP A 44 -8.85 1.54 2.38
CA ASP A 44 -10.19 2.08 2.19
C ASP A 44 -10.08 3.40 1.41
N GLY A 45 -11.18 4.07 1.17
CA GLY A 45 -11.20 5.27 0.32
C GLY A 45 -10.37 6.44 0.83
N SER A 46 -9.97 6.44 2.09
CA SER A 46 -9.25 7.56 2.70
C SER A 46 -7.85 7.21 3.14
N LYS A 47 -7.44 5.94 3.09
CA LYS A 47 -6.17 5.51 3.67
C LYS A 47 -5.41 4.62 2.71
N SER A 48 -4.20 5.06 2.38
CA SER A 48 -3.28 4.32 1.53
C SER A 48 -1.94 4.14 2.22
N TYR A 49 -1.30 3.02 1.95
CA TYR A 49 0.05 2.71 2.40
C TYR A 49 0.97 2.63 1.20
N PHE A 50 2.23 2.94 1.40
CA PHE A 50 3.25 2.85 0.36
C PHE A 50 4.27 1.79 0.79
N ASP A 51 4.47 0.80 -0.08
CA ASP A 51 5.28 -0.37 0.22
C ASP A 51 6.48 -0.41 -0.72
N THR A 52 7.66 -0.62 -0.18
CA THR A 52 8.88 -0.76 -0.97
C THR A 52 8.96 -2.12 -1.67
N ARG A 53 8.13 -3.07 -1.29
CA ARG A 53 8.01 -4.35 -1.96
C ARG A 53 6.97 -4.22 -3.07
N THR A 54 7.39 -4.33 -4.32
CA THR A 54 6.55 -4.04 -5.49
C THR A 54 5.95 -5.27 -6.17
N ASN A 55 6.34 -6.49 -5.76
CA ASN A 55 5.71 -7.70 -6.27
C ASN A 55 4.35 -7.91 -5.60
N ASP A 56 3.42 -8.49 -6.35
CA ASP A 56 2.07 -8.75 -5.83
C ASP A 56 2.11 -9.74 -4.68
N HIS A 57 1.50 -9.38 -3.58
CA HIS A 57 1.38 -10.24 -2.40
C HIS A 57 0.18 -9.77 -1.57
N PRO A 58 -0.45 -10.70 -0.81
CA PRO A 58 -1.54 -10.31 0.07
C PRO A 58 -1.02 -9.56 1.31
N HIS A 59 -1.92 -8.83 1.94
CA HIS A 59 -1.62 -8.09 3.16
C HIS A 59 -2.64 -8.41 4.23
N PHE A 60 -2.19 -8.39 5.49
CA PHE A 60 -3.06 -8.33 6.65
C PHE A 60 -3.25 -6.88 7.04
N TYR A 61 -4.50 -6.50 7.29
CA TYR A 61 -4.80 -5.21 7.89
C TYR A 61 -5.39 -5.44 9.28
N TRP A 62 -4.66 -4.99 10.30
CA TRP A 62 -5.06 -5.09 11.71
C TRP A 62 -5.94 -3.91 12.03
N GLU A 63 -7.25 -4.13 12.13
CA GLU A 63 -8.23 -3.05 12.21
C GLU A 63 -8.04 -2.17 13.45
N GLU A 64 -7.77 -2.77 14.59
CA GLU A 64 -7.65 -2.02 15.84
C GLU A 64 -6.36 -1.22 15.93
N GLU A 65 -5.25 -1.79 15.49
CA GLU A 65 -3.95 -1.12 15.48
C GLU A 65 -3.78 -0.21 14.26
N GLN A 66 -4.66 -0.30 13.27
CA GLN A 66 -4.55 0.41 12.00
C GLN A 66 -3.19 0.19 11.37
N LYS A 67 -2.79 -1.07 11.24
CA LYS A 67 -1.46 -1.46 10.78
C LYS A 67 -1.57 -2.46 9.64
N LEU A 68 -0.75 -2.25 8.62
CA LEU A 68 -0.64 -3.14 7.48
C LEU A 68 0.62 -3.98 7.60
N THR A 69 0.50 -5.29 7.44
CA THR A 69 1.63 -6.22 7.41
C THR A 69 1.48 -7.17 6.23
N ASP A 70 2.58 -7.80 5.82
CA ASP A 70 2.52 -8.78 4.75
C ASP A 70 1.86 -10.08 5.24
N ALA A 71 1.02 -10.67 4.40
CA ALA A 71 0.52 -12.01 4.61
C ALA A 71 1.34 -13.01 3.79
N PRO A 72 1.41 -14.29 4.21
CA PRO A 72 2.14 -15.29 3.44
C PRO A 72 1.54 -15.48 2.04
N ALA A 73 2.30 -15.18 1.01
CA ALA A 73 1.82 -15.28 -0.37
C ALA A 73 1.54 -16.73 -0.79
N ASP A 74 2.28 -17.68 -0.24
CA ASP A 74 2.14 -19.10 -0.56
C ASP A 74 0.89 -19.75 0.07
N GLN A 75 0.25 -19.06 1.01
CA GLN A 75 -0.97 -19.57 1.66
C GLN A 75 -2.25 -19.02 1.03
N LEU A 76 -2.13 -18.12 0.07
CA LEU A 76 -3.27 -17.61 -0.67
C LEU A 76 -3.13 -17.99 -2.13
N LYS A 77 -4.15 -18.64 -2.65
CA LYS A 77 -4.18 -19.04 -4.06
C LYS A 77 -5.43 -18.50 -4.71
N ILE A 78 -5.24 -17.78 -5.81
CA ILE A 78 -6.33 -17.37 -6.69
C ILE A 78 -6.22 -18.23 -7.93
N SER A 79 -7.13 -19.21 -8.05
CA SER A 79 -7.05 -20.20 -9.11
C SER A 79 -7.52 -19.65 -10.45
N GLU A 80 -8.33 -18.62 -10.45
CA GLU A 80 -8.92 -18.08 -11.66
C GLU A 80 -9.33 -16.64 -11.47
N LEU A 81 -9.00 -15.81 -12.45
CA LEU A 81 -9.43 -14.41 -12.49
C LEU A 81 -10.43 -14.22 -13.63
N PRO A 82 -11.42 -13.35 -13.47
CA PRO A 82 -12.30 -13.00 -14.58
C PRO A 82 -11.50 -12.32 -15.69
N ASN A 83 -11.97 -12.46 -16.92
CA ASN A 83 -11.39 -11.74 -18.04
C ASN A 83 -11.66 -10.25 -17.94
N ALA A 84 -10.67 -9.44 -18.31
CA ALA A 84 -10.90 -8.01 -18.39
C ALA A 84 -11.95 -7.69 -19.47
N PRO A 85 -12.78 -6.67 -19.27
CA PRO A 85 -13.68 -6.22 -20.34
C PRO A 85 -12.89 -5.80 -21.58
N LYS A 86 -13.57 -5.86 -22.73
CA LYS A 86 -12.96 -5.47 -24.00
C LYS A 86 -12.43 -4.05 -23.93
N GLY A 87 -11.18 -3.86 -24.36
CA GLY A 87 -10.51 -2.57 -24.33
C GLY A 87 -9.85 -2.23 -23.00
N ALA A 88 -9.87 -3.16 -22.06
CA ALA A 88 -9.26 -2.99 -20.73
C ALA A 88 -8.28 -4.13 -20.44
N GLU A 89 -7.38 -3.89 -19.49
CA GLU A 89 -6.49 -4.92 -18.97
C GLU A 89 -6.49 -4.86 -17.45
N ILE A 90 -6.19 -5.97 -16.79
CA ILE A 90 -6.08 -6.01 -15.34
C ILE A 90 -4.71 -5.43 -14.96
N ALA A 91 -4.70 -4.27 -14.31
CA ALA A 91 -3.45 -3.64 -13.88
C ALA A 91 -2.87 -4.33 -12.65
N SER A 92 -3.73 -4.70 -11.70
CA SER A 92 -3.29 -5.38 -10.49
C SER A 92 -4.49 -6.05 -9.81
N VAL A 93 -4.18 -6.97 -8.90
CA VAL A 93 -5.17 -7.57 -8.00
C VAL A 93 -4.62 -7.42 -6.60
N ASP A 94 -5.33 -6.70 -5.75
CA ASP A 94 -4.91 -6.45 -4.39
C ASP A 94 -5.81 -7.24 -3.44
N VAL A 95 -5.19 -7.97 -2.50
CA VAL A 95 -5.92 -8.75 -1.50
C VAL A 95 -5.59 -8.19 -0.12
N ILE A 96 -6.61 -7.72 0.56
CA ILE A 96 -6.53 -7.20 1.93
C ILE A 96 -7.33 -8.12 2.83
N ILE A 97 -6.66 -8.77 3.74
CA ILE A 97 -7.31 -9.64 4.73
C ILE A 97 -7.42 -8.83 6.02
N ARG A 98 -8.65 -8.51 6.40
CA ARG A 98 -8.89 -7.68 7.58
C ARG A 98 -8.92 -8.55 8.81
N LEU A 99 -8.10 -8.20 9.79
CA LEU A 99 -7.99 -8.93 11.04
C LEU A 99 -8.61 -8.13 12.17
N ARG A 100 -9.25 -8.84 13.05
CA ARG A 100 -9.92 -8.30 14.23
C ARG A 100 -9.50 -9.14 15.43
N ARG A 101 -9.17 -8.49 16.55
CA ARG A 101 -8.82 -9.24 17.74
C ARG A 101 -10.05 -10.00 18.27
N LYS A 102 -9.81 -11.20 18.73
CA LYS A 102 -10.88 -12.03 19.33
C LYS A 102 -11.23 -11.54 20.72
#